data_9be65fc5c9dab09779f65118a82f6c1f
#
_entry.id   9be65fc5c9dab09779f65118a82f6c1f
#
_cell.length_a   1.000
_cell.length_b   1.000
_cell.length_c   1.000
_cell.angle_alpha   90.00
_cell.angle_beta   90.00
_cell.angle_gamma   90.00
#
_symmetry.space_group_name_H-M   'P 1'
#
loop_
_entity.id
_entity.type
_entity.pdbx_description
1 polymer ?
#
loop_
_entity_poly.entity_id
_entity_poly.type
_entity_poly.pdbx_seq_one_letter_code
_entity_poly.pdbx_strand_id
1 'polypeptide(L)'
;MSKLSYEDKINLYNDRKSGLSIPSLVAKYNIRHEGVEYLIRLIDKHGLDVLRTSKNKYYPPREKERIINRVLINMESRNSVAIDEGLTSSGMLGNWIKKYQEMGYNIVERKRGRSPTMSKNNNPKRKETLEEENERLKKENLYLKAELEYSKKLRAVVQARKNQQQKKK
;
A
#
# COMPACT_ATOMS: atom_id res chain seq x y z
N MET A 1 -8.84 24.05 4.74
CA MET A 1 -7.42 24.13 4.40
C MET A 1 -7.29 24.48 2.91
N SER A 2 -6.69 25.62 2.57
CA SER A 2 -6.42 25.96 1.18
C SER A 2 -5.40 24.98 0.62
N LYS A 3 -5.70 24.40 -0.52
CA LYS A 3 -4.72 23.59 -1.25
C LYS A 3 -3.78 24.57 -1.93
N LEU A 4 -2.47 24.46 -1.66
CA LEU A 4 -1.47 25.23 -2.37
C LEU A 4 -1.53 24.94 -3.87
N SER A 5 -1.52 26.02 -4.67
CA SER A 5 -1.35 25.92 -6.12
C SER A 5 0.05 25.40 -6.45
N TYR A 6 0.31 25.11 -7.73
CA TYR A 6 1.64 24.75 -8.19
C TYR A 6 2.63 25.90 -7.96
N GLU A 7 2.24 27.11 -8.29
CA GLU A 7 3.03 28.32 -8.11
C GLU A 7 3.34 28.61 -6.64
N ASP A 8 2.35 28.45 -5.74
CA ASP A 8 2.57 28.63 -4.31
C ASP A 8 3.63 27.70 -3.75
N LYS A 9 3.70 26.45 -4.24
CA LYS A 9 4.72 25.50 -3.82
C LYS A 9 6.12 25.92 -4.25
N ILE A 10 6.26 26.43 -5.47
CA ILE A 10 7.52 26.99 -5.98
C ILE A 10 7.93 28.23 -5.17
N ASN A 11 6.99 29.14 -4.96
CA ASN A 11 7.24 30.35 -4.21
C ASN A 11 7.64 30.04 -2.75
N LEU A 12 6.97 29.11 -2.11
CA LEU A 12 7.32 28.64 -0.77
C LEU A 12 8.76 28.10 -0.72
N TYR A 13 9.15 27.31 -1.70
CA TYR A 13 10.50 26.76 -1.78
C TYR A 13 11.54 27.87 -2.02
N ASN A 14 11.27 28.80 -2.91
CA ASN A 14 12.15 29.95 -3.17
C ASN A 14 12.27 30.87 -1.95
N ASP A 15 11.17 31.14 -1.25
CA ASP A 15 11.17 31.88 -0.01
C ASP A 15 12.03 31.18 1.06
N ARG A 16 11.99 29.86 1.14
CA ARG A 16 12.88 29.09 2.01
C ARG A 16 14.33 29.25 1.63
N LYS A 17 14.66 29.21 0.34
CA LYS A 17 16.04 29.40 -0.17
C LYS A 17 16.55 30.83 0.07
N SER A 18 15.67 31.82 0.08
CA SER A 18 16.01 33.21 0.42
C SER A 18 16.18 33.43 1.92
N GLY A 19 16.01 32.42 2.77
CA GLY A 19 16.29 32.44 4.20
C GLY A 19 15.07 32.57 5.11
N LEU A 20 13.84 32.55 4.61
CA LEU A 20 12.66 32.60 5.49
C LEU A 20 12.60 31.37 6.40
N SER A 21 12.24 31.61 7.66
CA SER A 21 12.07 30.54 8.64
C SER A 21 10.81 29.71 8.37
N ILE A 22 10.82 28.43 8.79
CA ILE A 22 9.63 27.58 8.63
C ILE A 22 8.39 28.14 9.29
N PRO A 23 8.43 28.71 10.53
CA PRO A 23 7.27 29.37 11.13
C PRO A 23 6.71 30.52 10.28
N SER A 24 7.59 31.32 9.67
CA SER A 24 7.19 32.43 8.78
C SER A 24 6.49 31.90 7.52
N LEU A 25 6.97 30.78 6.96
CA LEU A 25 6.33 30.12 5.82
C LEU A 25 4.97 29.53 6.18
N VAL A 26 4.84 28.93 7.36
CA VAL A 26 3.58 28.43 7.92
C VAL A 26 2.54 29.55 8.00
N ALA A 27 2.92 30.70 8.56
CA ALA A 27 2.06 31.87 8.66
C ALA A 27 1.68 32.45 7.29
N LYS A 28 2.67 32.60 6.39
CA LYS A 28 2.47 33.18 5.05
C LYS A 28 1.54 32.33 4.16
N TYR A 29 1.73 31.01 4.14
CA TYR A 29 1.01 30.09 3.26
C TYR A 29 -0.17 29.38 3.94
N ASN A 30 -0.40 29.63 5.24
CA ASN A 30 -1.49 29.02 6.04
C ASN A 30 -1.55 27.49 5.94
N ILE A 31 -0.38 26.84 6.06
CA ILE A 31 -0.26 25.38 6.02
C ILE A 31 0.45 24.88 7.28
N ARG A 32 0.29 23.58 7.57
CA ARG A 32 0.90 22.97 8.75
C ARG A 32 2.41 22.87 8.60
N HIS A 33 3.11 22.99 9.72
CA HIS A 33 4.57 22.89 9.81
C HIS A 33 5.12 21.63 9.09
N GLU A 34 4.54 20.49 9.39
CA GLU A 34 4.95 19.21 8.77
C GLU A 34 4.79 19.20 7.25
N GLY A 35 3.77 19.94 6.76
CA GLY A 35 3.54 20.09 5.33
C GLY A 35 4.60 20.92 4.64
N VAL A 36 5.07 22.00 5.30
CA VAL A 36 6.19 22.83 4.81
C VAL A 36 7.46 22.01 4.75
N GLU A 37 7.83 21.35 5.87
CA GLU A 37 9.03 20.51 5.92
C GLU A 37 9.02 19.39 4.89
N TYR A 38 7.87 18.69 4.76
CA TYR A 38 7.73 17.62 3.79
C TYR A 38 7.96 18.12 2.36
N LEU A 39 7.34 19.25 2.00
CA LEU A 39 7.47 19.84 0.67
C LEU A 39 8.90 20.24 0.36
N ILE A 40 9.59 20.90 1.31
CA ILE A 40 10.99 21.32 1.15
C ILE A 40 11.88 20.10 0.92
N ARG A 41 11.80 19.08 1.80
CA ARG A 41 12.59 17.84 1.69
C ARG A 41 12.31 17.09 0.39
N LEU A 42 11.05 17.09 -0.06
CA LEU A 42 10.65 16.45 -1.31
C LEU A 42 11.31 17.13 -2.52
N ILE A 43 11.30 18.47 -2.55
CA ILE A 43 11.91 19.25 -3.64
C ILE A 43 13.44 19.18 -3.58
N ASP A 44 14.04 19.23 -2.39
CA ASP A 44 15.50 19.10 -2.21
C ASP A 44 16.00 17.75 -2.76
N LYS A 45 15.21 16.70 -2.64
CA LYS A 45 15.59 15.35 -3.10
C LYS A 45 15.34 15.09 -4.58
N HIS A 46 14.22 15.54 -5.11
CA HIS A 46 13.75 15.19 -6.45
C HIS A 46 13.71 16.37 -7.42
N GLY A 47 14.03 17.58 -6.96
CA GLY A 47 13.85 18.78 -7.76
C GLY A 47 12.40 19.23 -7.89
N LEU A 48 12.20 20.31 -8.65
CA LEU A 48 10.86 20.89 -8.88
C LEU A 48 9.94 19.99 -9.71
N ASP A 49 10.50 19.07 -10.50
CA ASP A 49 9.75 18.16 -11.37
C ASP A 49 8.85 17.17 -10.62
N VAL A 50 9.12 16.97 -9.33
CA VAL A 50 8.25 16.17 -8.45
C VAL A 50 6.90 16.86 -8.21
N LEU A 51 6.84 18.18 -8.36
CA LEU A 51 5.63 18.97 -8.22
C LEU A 51 4.75 18.79 -9.46
N ARG A 52 3.51 18.36 -9.25
CA ARG A 52 2.61 18.05 -10.35
C ARG A 52 1.72 19.22 -10.71
N THR A 53 1.60 19.44 -12.00
CA THR A 53 0.75 20.50 -12.57
C THR A 53 -0.71 20.05 -12.76
N SER A 54 -0.98 18.79 -13.11
CA SER A 54 -2.33 18.38 -13.52
C SER A 54 -2.76 16.96 -13.16
N LYS A 55 -2.03 15.90 -13.53
CA LYS A 55 -2.47 14.51 -13.40
C LYS A 55 -1.81 13.78 -12.23
N ASN A 56 -2.60 12.94 -11.53
CA ASN A 56 -2.05 12.06 -10.51
C ASN A 56 -1.19 10.97 -11.16
N LYS A 57 0.01 10.73 -10.62
CA LYS A 57 0.87 9.62 -11.02
C LYS A 57 0.18 8.29 -10.71
N TYR A 58 0.19 7.37 -11.64
CA TYR A 58 -0.26 6.01 -11.42
C TYR A 58 0.89 5.18 -10.85
N TYR A 59 0.59 4.40 -9.84
CA TYR A 59 1.50 3.46 -9.20
C TYR A 59 0.93 2.05 -9.39
N PRO A 60 1.62 1.17 -10.14
CA PRO A 60 1.19 -0.21 -10.33
C PRO A 60 1.14 -0.98 -9.01
N PRO A 61 0.37 -2.08 -8.89
CA PRO A 61 0.26 -2.89 -7.68
C PRO A 61 1.60 -3.33 -7.12
N ARG A 62 2.49 -3.85 -7.95
CA ARG A 62 3.83 -4.30 -7.55
C ARG A 62 4.68 -3.17 -6.94
N GLU A 63 4.60 -1.97 -7.51
CA GLU A 63 5.32 -0.80 -6.99
C GLU A 63 4.77 -0.36 -5.64
N LYS A 64 3.44 -0.33 -5.49
CA LYS A 64 2.79 -0.04 -4.20
C LYS A 64 3.20 -1.04 -3.13
N GLU A 65 3.20 -2.33 -3.46
CA GLU A 65 3.58 -3.39 -2.54
C GLU A 65 5.05 -3.26 -2.12
N ARG A 66 5.95 -3.01 -3.06
CA ARG A 66 7.36 -2.74 -2.76
C ARG A 66 7.53 -1.57 -1.78
N ILE A 67 6.81 -0.47 -2.02
CA ILE A 67 6.87 0.73 -1.17
C ILE A 67 6.27 0.45 0.22
N ILE A 68 5.16 -0.28 0.28
CA ILE A 68 4.52 -0.68 1.55
C ILE A 68 5.45 -1.58 2.36
N ASN A 69 6.11 -2.54 1.72
CA ASN A 69 7.01 -3.48 2.38
C ASN A 69 8.23 -2.79 2.99
N ARG A 70 8.71 -1.67 2.43
CA ARG A 70 9.74 -0.84 3.06
C ARG A 70 9.33 -0.37 4.46
N VAL A 71 8.06 -0.03 4.64
CA VAL A 71 7.56 0.41 5.95
C VAL A 71 7.23 -0.76 6.86
N LEU A 72 6.57 -1.82 6.35
CA LEU A 72 6.08 -2.92 7.17
C LEU A 72 7.15 -3.96 7.50
N ILE A 73 8.05 -4.25 6.56
CA ILE A 73 9.08 -5.27 6.72
C ILE A 73 10.40 -4.65 7.17
N ASN A 74 10.87 -3.60 6.47
CA ASN A 74 12.14 -2.96 6.78
C ASN A 74 12.04 -1.96 7.94
N MET A 75 10.82 -1.70 8.47
CA MET A 75 10.57 -0.77 9.58
C MET A 75 11.05 0.67 9.30
N GLU A 76 11.11 1.06 8.02
CA GLU A 76 11.50 2.40 7.63
C GLU A 76 10.41 3.43 7.98
N SER A 77 10.81 4.67 8.28
CA SER A 77 9.85 5.74 8.55
C SER A 77 8.97 6.02 7.33
N ARG A 78 7.64 6.06 7.54
CA ARG A 78 6.66 6.38 6.49
C ARG A 78 6.96 7.69 5.77
N ASN A 79 7.40 8.74 6.50
CA ASN A 79 7.76 10.02 5.91
C ASN A 79 9.02 9.90 5.04
N SER A 80 10.03 9.17 5.50
CA SER A 80 11.26 8.96 4.73
C SER A 80 10.97 8.21 3.44
N VAL A 81 10.28 7.07 3.53
CA VAL A 81 9.90 6.28 2.35
C VAL A 81 9.06 7.10 1.37
N ALA A 82 8.12 7.90 1.87
CA ALA A 82 7.27 8.73 1.00
C ALA A 82 8.07 9.82 0.26
N ILE A 83 9.04 10.43 0.92
CA ILE A 83 9.97 11.39 0.29
C ILE A 83 10.86 10.67 -0.72
N ASP A 84 11.42 9.52 -0.36
CA ASP A 84 12.31 8.73 -1.22
C ASP A 84 11.65 8.33 -2.55
N GLU A 85 10.39 7.94 -2.49
CA GLU A 85 9.60 7.50 -3.64
C GLU A 85 8.89 8.65 -4.37
N GLY A 86 9.15 9.89 -3.97
CA GLY A 86 8.56 11.08 -4.60
C GLY A 86 7.03 11.15 -4.48
N LEU A 87 6.47 10.64 -3.38
CA LEU A 87 5.03 10.73 -3.12
C LEU A 87 4.64 12.15 -2.75
N THR A 88 3.47 12.60 -3.18
CA THR A 88 3.00 13.97 -2.88
C THR A 88 2.68 14.21 -1.41
N SER A 89 2.47 13.16 -0.63
CA SER A 89 2.30 13.23 0.83
C SER A 89 2.52 11.85 1.46
N SER A 90 2.99 11.84 2.70
CA SER A 90 3.11 10.60 3.51
C SER A 90 1.73 9.99 3.85
N GLY A 91 0.67 10.80 3.86
CA GLY A 91 -0.71 10.34 4.04
C GLY A 91 -1.17 9.41 2.93
N MET A 92 -0.69 9.59 1.69
CA MET A 92 -0.97 8.67 0.59
C MET A 92 -0.45 7.26 0.88
N LEU A 93 0.78 7.15 1.37
CA LEU A 93 1.36 5.88 1.78
C LEU A 93 0.61 5.27 2.98
N GLY A 94 0.22 6.10 3.97
CA GLY A 94 -0.61 5.65 5.08
C GLY A 94 -1.95 5.03 4.64
N ASN A 95 -2.61 5.64 3.66
CA ASN A 95 -3.84 5.10 3.08
C ASN A 95 -3.60 3.78 2.31
N TRP A 96 -2.46 3.63 1.65
CA TRP A 96 -2.10 2.37 0.99
C TRP A 96 -1.87 1.25 2.00
N ILE A 97 -1.12 1.53 3.07
CA ILE A 97 -0.85 0.56 4.14
C ILE A 97 -2.16 0.11 4.78
N LYS A 98 -3.04 1.06 5.13
CA LYS A 98 -4.34 0.75 5.72
C LYS A 98 -5.17 -0.17 4.82
N LYS A 99 -5.29 0.16 3.52
CA LYS A 99 -6.03 -0.68 2.56
C LYS A 99 -5.38 -2.04 2.35
N TYR A 100 -4.06 -2.11 2.33
CA TYR A 100 -3.32 -3.35 2.18
C TYR A 100 -3.62 -4.30 3.35
N GLN A 101 -3.64 -3.79 4.58
CA GLN A 101 -4.00 -4.55 5.77
C GLN A 101 -5.49 -4.97 5.77
N GLU A 102 -6.40 -4.05 5.41
CA GLU A 102 -7.84 -4.34 5.31
C GLU A 102 -8.17 -5.41 4.25
N MET A 103 -7.38 -5.52 3.20
CA MET A 103 -7.57 -6.48 2.10
C MET A 103 -6.75 -7.77 2.27
N GLY A 104 -6.33 -8.11 3.50
CA GLY A 104 -5.57 -9.32 3.79
C GLY A 104 -4.22 -9.37 3.09
N TYR A 105 -3.51 -8.25 3.10
CA TYR A 105 -2.18 -8.10 2.49
C TYR A 105 -2.14 -8.26 0.96
N ASN A 106 -3.23 -7.88 0.30
CA ASN A 106 -3.34 -7.86 -1.15
C ASN A 106 -3.65 -6.45 -1.68
N ILE A 107 -3.11 -6.12 -2.85
CA ILE A 107 -3.43 -4.87 -3.54
C ILE A 107 -4.50 -5.15 -4.59
N VAL A 108 -5.73 -4.78 -4.28
CA VAL A 108 -6.86 -4.90 -5.21
C VAL A 108 -6.99 -3.61 -6.01
N GLU A 109 -6.78 -3.68 -7.32
CA GLU A 109 -7.07 -2.57 -8.22
C GLU A 109 -8.54 -2.52 -8.56
N ARG A 110 -9.17 -1.39 -8.23
CA ARG A 110 -10.53 -1.11 -8.69
C ARG A 110 -10.45 -0.18 -9.90
N LYS A 111 -11.11 -0.54 -11.00
CA LYS A 111 -11.26 0.35 -12.16
C LYS A 111 -11.88 1.67 -11.69
N ARG A 112 -11.37 2.80 -12.20
CA ARG A 112 -12.00 4.10 -12.00
C ARG A 112 -13.36 4.07 -12.70
N GLY A 113 -14.42 4.24 -11.96
CA GLY A 113 -15.78 4.30 -12.47
C GLY A 113 -16.67 4.96 -11.42
N ARG A 114 -17.83 5.44 -11.87
CA ARG A 114 -18.88 5.86 -10.96
C ARG A 114 -19.20 4.67 -10.06
N SER A 115 -19.18 4.87 -8.74
CA SER A 115 -19.69 3.87 -7.81
C SER A 115 -21.05 3.41 -8.32
N PRO A 116 -21.30 2.11 -8.51
CA PRO A 116 -22.62 1.69 -8.93
C PRO A 116 -23.62 2.31 -7.96
N THR A 117 -24.51 3.14 -8.50
CA THR A 117 -25.59 3.71 -7.72
C THR A 117 -26.24 2.53 -7.04
N MET A 118 -26.32 2.53 -5.72
CA MET A 118 -26.99 1.47 -4.97
C MET A 118 -28.35 1.27 -5.58
N SER A 119 -28.48 0.29 -6.45
CA SER A 119 -29.77 -0.25 -6.80
C SER A 119 -30.40 -0.72 -5.50
N LYS A 120 -31.59 -0.21 -5.17
CA LYS A 120 -32.32 -0.47 -3.93
C LYS A 120 -32.73 -1.94 -3.73
N ASN A 121 -32.11 -2.86 -4.44
CA ASN A 121 -32.15 -4.29 -4.16
C ASN A 121 -30.99 -4.67 -3.22
N ASN A 122 -31.00 -4.00 -2.05
CA ASN A 122 -30.26 -4.46 -0.91
C ASN A 122 -30.99 -5.67 -0.32
N ASN A 123 -30.75 -6.83 -0.90
CA ASN A 123 -30.70 -8.01 -0.06
C ASN A 123 -29.31 -7.96 0.62
N PRO A 124 -29.19 -7.53 1.88
CA PRO A 124 -27.93 -7.56 2.57
C PRO A 124 -27.53 -9.03 2.59
N LYS A 125 -26.47 -9.40 1.87
CA LYS A 125 -25.84 -10.71 2.11
C LYS A 125 -25.63 -10.73 3.62
N ARG A 126 -26.41 -11.60 4.29
CA ARG A 126 -26.34 -11.82 5.72
C ARG A 126 -24.86 -11.95 6.05
N LYS A 127 -24.36 -11.07 6.91
CA LYS A 127 -23.00 -11.21 7.39
C LYS A 127 -22.93 -12.56 8.06
N GLU A 128 -22.04 -13.40 7.57
CA GLU A 128 -21.76 -14.70 8.15
C GLU A 128 -21.51 -14.49 9.65
N THR A 129 -22.17 -15.24 10.49
CA THR A 129 -21.94 -15.15 11.94
C THR A 129 -20.54 -15.70 12.23
N LEU A 130 -19.94 -15.26 13.35
CA LEU A 130 -18.63 -15.78 13.78
C LEU A 130 -18.63 -17.32 13.91
N GLU A 131 -19.77 -17.90 14.24
CA GLU A 131 -19.95 -19.35 14.33
C GLU A 131 -19.92 -20.01 12.97
N GLU A 132 -20.65 -19.46 11.99
CA GLU A 132 -20.66 -19.93 10.60
C GLU A 132 -19.26 -19.80 9.95
N GLU A 133 -18.56 -18.71 10.23
CA GLU A 133 -17.18 -18.51 9.77
C GLU A 133 -16.21 -19.51 10.41
N ASN A 134 -16.34 -19.76 11.71
CA ASN A 134 -15.56 -20.78 12.40
C ASN A 134 -15.79 -22.18 11.86
N GLU A 135 -17.04 -22.54 11.57
CA GLU A 135 -17.35 -23.84 10.96
C GLU A 135 -16.75 -23.97 9.56
N ARG A 136 -16.84 -22.92 8.75
CA ARG A 136 -16.24 -22.90 7.41
C ARG A 136 -14.73 -23.06 7.49
N LEU A 137 -14.08 -22.30 8.37
CA LEU A 137 -12.64 -22.39 8.58
C LEU A 137 -12.19 -23.74 9.12
N LYS A 138 -12.99 -24.38 9.99
CA LYS A 138 -12.71 -25.74 10.47
C LYS A 138 -12.78 -26.77 9.32
N LYS A 139 -13.78 -26.67 8.45
CA LYS A 139 -13.90 -27.54 7.26
C LYS A 139 -12.73 -27.35 6.31
N GLU A 140 -12.35 -26.09 6.04
CA GLU A 140 -11.20 -25.75 5.20
C GLU A 140 -9.88 -26.28 5.77
N ASN A 141 -9.67 -26.13 7.07
CA ASN A 141 -8.50 -26.68 7.76
C ASN A 141 -8.45 -28.22 7.67
N LEU A 142 -9.59 -28.88 7.78
CA LEU A 142 -9.67 -30.34 7.65
C LEU A 142 -9.29 -30.78 6.22
N TYR A 143 -9.83 -30.08 5.22
CA TYR A 143 -9.51 -30.31 3.83
C TYR A 143 -8.01 -30.12 3.53
N LEU A 144 -7.44 -29.01 3.97
CA LEU A 144 -6.01 -28.72 3.77
C LEU A 144 -5.11 -29.74 4.47
N LYS A 145 -5.48 -30.23 5.66
CA LYS A 145 -4.76 -31.29 6.36
C LYS A 145 -4.79 -32.60 5.56
N ALA A 146 -5.96 -32.98 5.03
CA ALA A 146 -6.10 -34.18 4.21
C ALA A 146 -5.27 -34.08 2.91
N GLU A 147 -5.29 -32.93 2.25
CA GLU A 147 -4.49 -32.69 1.05
C GLU A 147 -2.98 -32.74 1.35
N LEU A 148 -2.55 -32.20 2.48
CA LEU A 148 -1.16 -32.26 2.92
C LEU A 148 -0.73 -33.69 3.23
N GLU A 149 -1.56 -34.49 3.86
CA GLU A 149 -1.27 -35.91 4.12
C GLU A 149 -1.22 -36.72 2.81
N TYR A 150 -2.16 -36.45 1.89
CA TYR A 150 -2.15 -37.06 0.57
C TYR A 150 -0.85 -36.75 -0.18
N SER A 151 -0.46 -35.50 -0.21
CA SER A 151 0.77 -35.07 -0.89
C SER A 151 2.03 -35.69 -0.26
N LYS A 152 2.08 -35.82 1.08
CA LYS A 152 3.16 -36.52 1.79
C LYS A 152 3.23 -38.00 1.40
N LYS A 153 2.09 -38.71 1.38
CA LYS A 153 2.01 -40.12 0.97
C LYS A 153 2.42 -40.31 -0.48
N LEU A 154 1.96 -39.42 -1.36
CA LEU A 154 2.34 -39.46 -2.78
C LEU A 154 3.85 -39.29 -2.97
N ARG A 155 4.47 -38.31 -2.28
CA ARG A 155 5.92 -38.11 -2.31
C ARG A 155 6.68 -39.34 -1.82
N ALA A 156 6.20 -39.96 -0.73
CA ALA A 156 6.81 -41.19 -0.20
C ALA A 156 6.77 -42.36 -1.21
N VAL A 157 5.64 -42.54 -1.88
CA VAL A 157 5.46 -43.57 -2.93
C VAL A 157 6.38 -43.30 -4.12
N VAL A 158 6.43 -42.05 -4.58
CA VAL A 158 7.32 -41.64 -5.69
C VAL A 158 8.81 -41.89 -5.33
N GLN A 159 9.18 -41.52 -4.10
CA GLN A 159 10.54 -41.75 -3.62
C GLN A 159 10.88 -43.24 -3.49
N ALA A 160 9.95 -44.04 -2.98
CA ALA A 160 10.14 -45.49 -2.89
C ALA A 160 10.31 -46.15 -4.28
N ARG A 161 9.51 -45.71 -5.27
CA ARG A 161 9.67 -46.19 -6.66
C ARG A 161 11.04 -45.83 -7.27
N LYS A 162 11.49 -44.56 -7.04
CA LYS A 162 12.82 -44.15 -7.49
C LYS A 162 13.96 -44.99 -6.87
N ASN A 163 13.86 -45.23 -5.57
CA ASN A 163 14.86 -46.06 -4.85
C ASN A 163 14.86 -47.50 -5.34
N GLN A 164 13.72 -48.08 -5.69
CA GLN A 164 13.64 -49.42 -6.27
C GLN A 164 14.24 -49.48 -7.68
N GLN A 165 14.07 -48.44 -8.48
CA GLN A 165 14.66 -48.36 -9.82
C GLN A 165 16.19 -48.23 -9.77
N GLN A 166 16.72 -47.51 -8.76
CA GLN A 166 18.18 -47.39 -8.58
C GLN A 166 18.84 -48.67 -8.08
N LYS A 167 18.11 -49.52 -7.36
CA LYS A 167 18.63 -50.83 -6.89
C LYS A 167 18.62 -51.92 -7.95
N LYS A 168 17.96 -51.68 -9.08
CA LYS A 168 17.90 -52.64 -10.21
C LYS A 168 18.91 -52.35 -11.33
N LYS A 169 19.70 -51.28 -11.18
CA LYS A 169 20.86 -50.95 -12.01
C LYS A 169 22.13 -51.36 -11.29
#